data_cce8d5e8f950760e09dbdf539b150351
#
_entry.id   cce8d5e8f950760e09dbdf539b150351
#
_cell.length_a   1.000
_cell.length_b   1.000
_cell.length_c   1.000
_cell.angle_alpha   90.00
_cell.angle_beta   90.00
_cell.angle_gamma   90.00
#
_symmetry.space_group_name_H-M   'P 1'
#
loop_
_entity.id
_entity.type
_entity.pdbx_description
1 polymer ?
#
loop_
_entity_poly.entity_id
_entity_poly.type
_entity_poly.pdbx_seq_one_letter_code
_entity_poly.pdbx_strand_id
1 'polypeptide(L)'
;KDFIMKHIDILIIDDEKRFATMLSRRIELRGYSSQVCYDGRTALQWIKKHSDSVTLILLDLQLPDIYGTKVLAGIKEINPVIPVIILTGHGTEQDRQQCDQLGAYMFIHKPLKIDKLMIILEQIRETSK
;
A
#
# COMPACT_ATOMS: atom_id res chain seq x y z
N LYS A 1 -21.07 -10.64 20.80
CA LYS A 1 -19.63 -10.74 20.92
C LYS A 1 -18.94 -9.77 19.96
N ASP A 2 -18.05 -8.99 20.49
CA ASP A 2 -17.37 -7.96 19.70
C ASP A 2 -16.10 -8.51 19.05
N PHE A 3 -15.97 -8.24 17.76
CA PHE A 3 -14.74 -8.50 17.04
C PHE A 3 -13.98 -7.19 16.91
N ILE A 4 -12.77 -7.19 17.43
CA ILE A 4 -11.88 -6.06 17.24
C ILE A 4 -10.95 -6.45 16.10
N MET A 5 -11.11 -5.76 14.96
CA MET A 5 -10.22 -6.02 13.84
C MET A 5 -8.84 -5.46 14.16
N LYS A 6 -7.84 -6.30 13.97
CA LYS A 6 -6.47 -5.91 14.20
C LYS A 6 -6.10 -4.79 13.24
N HIS A 7 -5.58 -3.70 13.76
CA HIS A 7 -5.10 -2.60 12.93
C HIS A 7 -3.83 -3.01 12.19
N ILE A 8 -3.77 -2.70 10.90
CA ILE A 8 -2.59 -2.95 10.07
C ILE A 8 -1.99 -1.60 9.69
N ASP A 9 -0.74 -1.40 10.05
CA ASP A 9 -0.08 -0.14 9.73
C ASP A 9 0.18 -0.01 8.24
N ILE A 10 0.66 -1.07 7.60
CA ILE A 10 1.01 -1.04 6.17
C ILE A 10 0.51 -2.30 5.48
N LEU A 11 -0.28 -2.12 4.44
CA LEU A 11 -0.64 -3.18 3.51
C LEU A 11 0.30 -3.12 2.32
N ILE A 12 0.96 -4.22 2.00
CA ILE A 12 1.84 -4.35 0.85
C ILE A 12 1.13 -5.13 -0.24
N ILE A 13 1.00 -4.55 -1.43
CA ILE A 13 0.40 -5.22 -2.59
C ILE A 13 1.49 -5.35 -3.64
N ASP A 14 2.04 -6.57 -3.77
CA ASP A 14 3.21 -6.81 -4.61
C ASP A 14 3.35 -8.31 -4.86
N ASP A 15 3.51 -8.72 -6.10
CA ASP A 15 3.61 -10.14 -6.44
C ASP A 15 5.03 -10.70 -6.33
N GLU A 16 6.02 -9.84 -6.14
CA GLU A 16 7.39 -10.29 -5.90
C GLU A 16 7.52 -10.76 -4.45
N LYS A 17 7.33 -12.05 -4.25
CA LYS A 17 7.21 -12.62 -2.90
C LYS A 17 8.42 -12.35 -2.03
N ARG A 18 9.63 -12.45 -2.60
CA ARG A 18 10.85 -12.19 -1.84
C ARG A 18 10.90 -10.76 -1.36
N PHE A 19 10.60 -9.84 -2.25
CA PHE A 19 10.60 -8.40 -1.91
C PHE A 19 9.55 -8.09 -0.85
N ALA A 20 8.33 -8.57 -1.07
CA ALA A 20 7.21 -8.30 -0.14
C ALA A 20 7.48 -8.89 1.24
N THR A 21 7.99 -10.12 1.30
CA THR A 21 8.30 -10.79 2.56
C THR A 21 9.42 -10.06 3.30
N MET A 22 10.47 -9.66 2.58
CA MET A 22 11.58 -8.92 3.18
C MET A 22 11.11 -7.58 3.73
N LEU A 23 10.30 -6.86 2.96
CA LEU A 23 9.79 -5.56 3.38
C LEU A 23 8.87 -5.69 4.59
N SER A 24 7.96 -6.65 4.56
CA SER A 24 7.07 -6.95 5.68
C SER A 24 7.87 -7.22 6.96
N ARG A 25 8.90 -8.05 6.85
CA ARG A 25 9.73 -8.39 8.00
C ARG A 25 10.44 -7.16 8.56
N ARG A 26 10.98 -6.30 7.69
CA ARG A 26 11.66 -5.08 8.15
C ARG A 26 10.71 -4.11 8.84
N ILE A 27 9.49 -4.00 8.32
CA ILE A 27 8.45 -3.19 8.95
C ILE A 27 8.15 -3.71 10.34
N GLU A 28 7.99 -5.03 10.48
CA GLU A 28 7.63 -5.63 11.76
C GLU A 28 8.76 -5.57 12.76
N LEU A 29 10.01 -5.65 12.31
CA LEU A 29 11.16 -5.47 13.19
C LEU A 29 11.23 -4.06 13.78
N ARG A 30 10.57 -3.10 13.17
CA ARG A 30 10.51 -1.74 13.68
C ARG A 30 9.26 -1.47 14.53
N GLY A 31 8.51 -2.53 14.84
CA GLY A 31 7.37 -2.42 15.75
C GLY A 31 6.05 -2.07 15.07
N TYR A 32 5.99 -2.13 13.76
CA TYR A 32 4.76 -1.86 13.02
C TYR A 32 4.17 -3.14 12.46
N SER A 33 2.86 -3.14 12.22
CA SER A 33 2.19 -4.31 11.66
C SER A 33 2.10 -4.20 10.14
N SER A 34 2.14 -5.36 9.47
CA SER A 34 2.01 -5.39 8.02
C SER A 34 1.17 -6.58 7.58
N GLN A 35 0.62 -6.44 6.38
CA GLN A 35 -0.14 -7.48 5.70
C GLN A 35 0.31 -7.47 4.25
N VAL A 36 0.39 -8.63 3.62
CA VAL A 36 0.80 -8.74 2.21
C VAL A 36 -0.31 -9.38 1.40
N CYS A 37 -0.58 -8.79 0.24
CA CYS A 37 -1.42 -9.37 -0.80
C CYS A 37 -0.58 -9.44 -2.07
N TYR A 38 -0.67 -10.56 -2.80
CA TYR A 38 0.21 -10.80 -3.95
C TYR A 38 -0.46 -10.51 -5.29
N ASP A 39 -1.72 -10.12 -5.28
CA ASP A 39 -2.45 -9.78 -6.50
C ASP A 39 -3.51 -8.72 -6.22
N GLY A 40 -4.04 -8.13 -7.28
CA GLY A 40 -4.96 -7.02 -7.15
C GLY A 40 -6.33 -7.42 -6.62
N ARG A 41 -6.86 -8.56 -7.04
CA ARG A 41 -8.19 -8.99 -6.59
C ARG A 41 -8.21 -9.32 -5.11
N THR A 42 -7.21 -10.06 -4.64
CA THR A 42 -7.10 -10.37 -3.22
C THR A 42 -6.96 -9.09 -2.41
N ALA A 43 -6.17 -8.15 -2.90
CA ALA A 43 -5.98 -6.87 -2.22
C ALA A 43 -7.29 -6.09 -2.11
N LEU A 44 -8.04 -5.98 -3.20
CA LEU A 44 -9.31 -5.24 -3.18
C LEU A 44 -10.33 -5.91 -2.27
N GLN A 45 -10.38 -7.23 -2.25
CA GLN A 45 -11.26 -7.96 -1.34
C GLN A 45 -10.87 -7.70 0.12
N TRP A 46 -9.57 -7.73 0.40
CA TRP A 46 -9.07 -7.46 1.75
C TRP A 46 -9.43 -6.02 2.18
N ILE A 47 -9.22 -5.05 1.29
CA ILE A 47 -9.48 -3.64 1.60
C ILE A 47 -10.96 -3.40 1.86
N LYS A 48 -11.84 -4.05 1.12
CA LYS A 48 -13.29 -3.92 1.37
C LYS A 48 -13.67 -4.29 2.80
N LYS A 49 -12.99 -5.28 3.36
CA LYS A 49 -13.27 -5.75 4.73
C LYS A 49 -12.53 -4.94 5.79
N HIS A 50 -11.41 -4.32 5.46
CA HIS A 50 -10.48 -3.76 6.44
C HIS A 50 -10.16 -2.29 6.22
N SER A 51 -10.93 -1.58 5.40
CA SER A 51 -10.55 -0.22 4.98
C SER A 51 -10.40 0.75 6.14
N ASP A 52 -11.11 0.53 7.25
CA ASP A 52 -10.99 1.38 8.44
C ASP A 52 -9.86 0.94 9.36
N SER A 53 -9.15 -0.14 9.02
CA SER A 53 -8.13 -0.74 9.88
C SER A 53 -6.75 -0.75 9.24
N VAL A 54 -6.52 0.07 8.22
CA VAL A 54 -5.21 0.18 7.56
C VAL A 54 -4.80 1.65 7.48
N THR A 55 -3.54 1.93 7.77
CA THR A 55 -3.02 3.30 7.75
C THR A 55 -2.45 3.69 6.40
N LEU A 56 -1.73 2.78 5.75
CA LEU A 56 -0.99 3.08 4.52
C LEU A 56 -0.97 1.86 3.62
N ILE A 57 -1.10 2.09 2.32
CA ILE A 57 -0.99 1.02 1.32
C ILE A 57 0.23 1.28 0.43
N LEU A 58 1.08 0.24 0.25
CA LEU A 58 2.14 0.25 -0.74
C LEU A 58 1.68 -0.63 -1.89
N LEU A 59 1.65 -0.07 -3.10
CA LEU A 59 1.07 -0.74 -4.26
C LEU A 59 2.06 -0.77 -5.41
N ASP A 60 2.35 -1.97 -5.90
CA ASP A 60 3.12 -2.12 -7.14
C ASP A 60 2.18 -2.03 -8.34
N LEU A 61 2.68 -1.50 -9.44
CA LEU A 61 1.90 -1.39 -10.66
C LEU A 61 1.81 -2.71 -11.42
N GLN A 62 2.85 -3.52 -11.37
CA GLN A 62 2.87 -4.79 -12.10
C GLN A 62 2.39 -5.93 -11.23
N LEU A 63 1.11 -6.20 -11.34
CA LEU A 63 0.47 -7.32 -10.64
C LEU A 63 0.00 -8.34 -11.69
N PRO A 64 -0.16 -9.63 -11.31
CA PRO A 64 -0.44 -10.67 -12.30
C PRO A 64 -1.84 -10.61 -12.90
N ASP A 65 -2.80 -10.00 -12.21
CA ASP A 65 -4.21 -10.04 -12.63
C ASP A 65 -4.77 -8.67 -13.07
N ILE A 66 -4.41 -7.61 -12.39
CA ILE A 66 -4.94 -6.26 -12.65
C ILE A 66 -3.78 -5.28 -12.61
N TYR A 67 -3.71 -4.38 -13.58
CA TYR A 67 -2.66 -3.36 -13.53
C TYR A 67 -2.87 -2.43 -12.33
N GLY A 68 -1.78 -2.01 -11.68
CA GLY A 68 -1.85 -1.30 -10.41
C GLY A 68 -2.65 0.00 -10.45
N THR A 69 -2.70 0.71 -11.59
CA THR A 69 -3.52 1.93 -11.68
C THR A 69 -5.00 1.62 -11.49
N LYS A 70 -5.46 0.47 -11.96
CA LYS A 70 -6.85 0.06 -11.76
C LYS A 70 -7.10 -0.36 -10.32
N VAL A 71 -6.10 -0.97 -9.67
CA VAL A 71 -6.20 -1.29 -8.25
C VAL A 71 -6.29 0.00 -7.44
N LEU A 72 -5.47 0.99 -7.77
CA LEU A 72 -5.51 2.30 -7.12
C LEU A 72 -6.90 2.94 -7.24
N ALA A 73 -7.47 2.93 -8.45
CA ALA A 73 -8.81 3.45 -8.66
C ALA A 73 -9.84 2.72 -7.79
N GLY A 74 -9.74 1.39 -7.71
CA GLY A 74 -10.63 0.58 -6.87
C GLY A 74 -10.48 0.90 -5.39
N ILE A 75 -9.25 1.09 -4.93
CA ILE A 75 -9.01 1.47 -3.54
C ILE A 75 -9.69 2.80 -3.23
N LYS A 76 -9.54 3.77 -4.12
CA LYS A 76 -10.11 5.11 -3.91
C LYS A 76 -11.63 5.12 -3.96
N GLU A 77 -12.24 4.17 -4.67
CA GLU A 77 -13.69 3.99 -4.62
C GLU A 77 -14.15 3.44 -3.29
N ILE A 78 -13.37 2.49 -2.73
CA ILE A 78 -13.72 1.87 -1.44
C ILE A 78 -13.53 2.87 -0.30
N ASN A 79 -12.39 3.55 -0.29
CA ASN A 79 -12.07 4.53 0.75
C ASN A 79 -11.08 5.56 0.21
N PRO A 80 -11.57 6.75 -0.18
CA PRO A 80 -10.71 7.77 -0.80
C PRO A 80 -9.69 8.38 0.14
N VAL A 81 -9.79 8.13 1.44
CA VAL A 81 -8.92 8.76 2.44
C VAL A 81 -7.62 7.99 2.65
N ILE A 82 -7.60 6.69 2.39
CA ILE A 82 -6.41 5.87 2.65
C ILE A 82 -5.25 6.32 1.78
N PRO A 83 -4.11 6.70 2.37
CA PRO A 83 -2.94 7.06 1.56
C PRO A 83 -2.41 5.82 0.84
N VAL A 84 -2.13 5.97 -0.45
CA VAL A 84 -1.55 4.91 -1.28
C VAL A 84 -0.25 5.42 -1.87
N ILE A 85 0.84 4.73 -1.57
CA ILE A 85 2.14 4.99 -2.19
C ILE A 85 2.34 3.94 -3.28
N ILE A 86 2.59 4.42 -4.49
CA ILE A 86 2.98 3.52 -5.58
C ILE A 86 4.47 3.24 -5.40
N LEU A 87 4.83 1.96 -5.33
CA LEU A 87 6.21 1.52 -5.16
C LEU A 87 6.50 0.48 -6.23
N THR A 88 7.19 0.88 -7.29
CA THR A 88 7.37 0.01 -8.45
C THR A 88 8.77 0.14 -9.04
N GLY A 89 9.24 -0.95 -9.65
CA GLY A 89 10.50 -0.94 -10.40
C GLY A 89 10.32 -0.59 -11.87
N HIS A 90 9.09 -0.47 -12.35
CA HIS A 90 8.80 -0.40 -13.78
C HIS A 90 7.86 0.74 -14.19
N GLY A 91 7.66 1.71 -13.33
CA GLY A 91 6.73 2.79 -13.63
C GLY A 91 7.27 3.77 -14.67
N THR A 92 6.40 4.18 -15.58
CA THR A 92 6.70 5.20 -16.57
C THR A 92 6.24 6.57 -16.07
N GLU A 93 6.64 7.64 -16.77
CA GLU A 93 6.16 8.98 -16.45
C GLU A 93 4.63 9.07 -16.64
N GLN A 94 4.11 8.38 -17.64
CA GLN A 94 2.66 8.34 -17.86
C GLN A 94 1.96 7.65 -16.70
N ASP A 95 2.52 6.56 -16.18
CA ASP A 95 1.99 5.89 -14.97
C ASP A 95 1.98 6.85 -13.79
N ARG A 96 3.07 7.60 -13.60
CA ARG A 96 3.18 8.53 -12.49
C ARG A 96 2.10 9.61 -12.57
N GLN A 97 1.88 10.18 -13.76
CA GLN A 97 0.85 11.20 -13.96
C GLN A 97 -0.54 10.63 -13.69
N GLN A 98 -0.81 9.43 -14.19
CA GLN A 98 -2.10 8.79 -13.97
C GLN A 98 -2.35 8.49 -12.50
N CYS A 99 -1.33 8.00 -11.79
CA CYS A 99 -1.45 7.72 -10.36
C CYS A 99 -1.70 9.01 -9.57
N ASP A 100 -1.02 10.08 -9.93
CA ASP A 100 -1.24 11.37 -9.29
C ASP A 100 -2.68 11.84 -9.47
N GLN A 101 -3.21 11.75 -10.69
CA GLN A 101 -4.59 12.11 -10.98
C GLN A 101 -5.59 11.25 -10.23
N LEU A 102 -5.25 10.00 -9.98
CA LEU A 102 -6.10 9.08 -9.22
C LEU A 102 -5.99 9.26 -7.71
N GLY A 103 -5.13 10.17 -7.26
CA GLY A 103 -5.02 10.50 -5.84
C GLY A 103 -3.98 9.72 -5.08
N ALA A 104 -2.94 9.18 -5.74
CA ALA A 104 -1.84 8.54 -5.04
C ALA A 104 -1.14 9.55 -4.13
N TYR A 105 -0.73 9.10 -2.95
CA TYR A 105 -0.04 9.94 -2.00
C TYR A 105 1.39 10.25 -2.46
N MET A 106 2.08 9.23 -2.98
CA MET A 106 3.43 9.35 -3.53
C MET A 106 3.63 8.31 -4.62
N PHE A 107 4.60 8.55 -5.50
CA PHE A 107 5.05 7.59 -6.49
C PHE A 107 6.55 7.43 -6.34
N ILE A 108 6.99 6.24 -5.95
CA ILE A 108 8.38 5.96 -5.63
C ILE A 108 8.89 4.79 -6.48
N HIS A 109 10.06 4.96 -7.07
CA HIS A 109 10.74 3.85 -7.74
C HIS A 109 11.48 3.00 -6.71
N LYS A 110 11.39 1.68 -6.86
CA LYS A 110 12.20 0.76 -6.04
C LYS A 110 13.68 1.02 -6.32
N PRO A 111 14.54 0.90 -5.31
CA PRO A 111 14.31 0.43 -3.95
C PRO A 111 13.84 1.57 -3.02
N LEU A 112 13.10 1.20 -1.99
CA LEU A 112 12.70 2.14 -0.95
C LEU A 112 13.43 1.76 0.34
N LYS A 113 14.12 2.73 0.92
CA LYS A 113 14.81 2.51 2.20
C LYS A 113 13.79 2.47 3.33
N ILE A 114 13.95 1.49 4.21
CA ILE A 114 13.00 1.28 5.30
C ILE A 114 12.90 2.51 6.22
N ASP A 115 14.02 3.18 6.49
CA ASP A 115 13.99 4.36 7.36
C ASP A 115 13.14 5.49 6.76
N LYS A 116 13.22 5.66 5.45
CA LYS A 116 12.40 6.64 4.75
C LYS A 116 10.91 6.28 4.83
N LEU A 117 10.59 5.01 4.69
CA LEU A 117 9.21 4.54 4.81
C LEU A 117 8.66 4.82 6.21
N MET A 118 9.47 4.59 7.24
CA MET A 118 9.04 4.84 8.62
C MET A 118 8.75 6.33 8.84
N ILE A 119 9.58 7.20 8.28
CA ILE A 119 9.35 8.65 8.36
C ILE A 119 8.02 9.02 7.70
N ILE A 120 7.77 8.48 6.51
CA ILE A 120 6.52 8.75 5.79
C ILE A 120 5.32 8.26 6.59
N LEU A 121 5.41 7.06 7.15
CA LEU A 121 4.32 6.50 7.96
C LEU A 121 3.99 7.39 9.15
N GLU A 122 5.02 7.88 9.86
CA GLU A 122 4.79 8.74 11.01
C GLU A 122 4.19 10.09 10.61
N GLN A 123 4.60 10.63 9.47
CA GLN A 123 3.99 11.85 8.94
C GLN A 123 2.50 11.65 8.66
N ILE A 124 2.14 10.51 8.06
CA ILE A 124 0.75 10.18 7.78
C ILE A 124 -0.04 10.05 9.08
N ARG A 125 0.52 9.37 10.07
CA ARG A 125 -0.14 9.18 11.36
C ARG A 125 -0.38 10.50 12.08
N GLU A 126 0.55 11.44 12.00
CA GLU A 126 0.38 12.75 12.62
C GLU A 126 -0.72 13.55 11.98
N THR A 127 -0.82 13.52 10.64
CA THR A 127 -1.85 14.30 9.94
C THR A 127 -3.25 13.71 10.11
N SER A 128 -3.35 12.46 10.59
CA SER A 128 -4.64 11.79 10.79
C SER A 128 -5.23 12.03 12.19
N LYS A 129 -4.52 12.73 13.05
CA LYS A 129 -5.01 13.01 14.41
C LYS A 129 -6.00 14.16 14.44
#